data_1327c73cf7ea21aa1c174307a6ce635f
#
_entry.id   1327c73cf7ea21aa1c174307a6ce635f
#
_cell.length_a   1.000
_cell.length_b   1.000
_cell.length_c   1.000
_cell.angle_alpha   90.00
_cell.angle_beta   90.00
_cell.angle_gamma   90.00
#
_symmetry.space_group_name_H-M   'P 1'
#
loop_
_entity.id
_entity.type
_entity.pdbx_description
1 polymer ?
#
loop_
_entity_poly.entity_id
_entity_poly.type
_entity_poly.pdbx_seq_one_letter_code
_entity_poly.pdbx_strand_id
1 'polypeptide(L)'
;MATNYHHGVTVTETTDLSTMITDIDSAVIGVVCTADDADETAFPLDTPVLITRVANMLGKAGKTGTLFTTLKAISDQTSPQTIVIRVADAANIEPPEGGTAQTQDQLVIGGTDANGRFTGMYALLSAEMRVGVRPRVLAVPGLDTEAVAAQLGVIAEKLRAFAYVAANGCNTIAEVKEYREQFSQREMMVIWPNFICYDTDAGANATVPVGAHAVGMRAKIDATQG
;
A
#
# COMPACT_ATOMS: atom_id res chain seq x y z
N MET A 1 66.25 -12.78 13.46
CA MET A 1 64.85 -12.35 13.53
C MET A 1 64.30 -12.84 14.89
N ALA A 2 64.00 -11.91 15.79
CA ALA A 2 63.43 -12.25 17.07
C ALA A 2 61.94 -12.56 16.88
N THR A 3 61.54 -13.84 17.11
CA THR A 3 60.14 -14.23 17.17
C THR A 3 59.60 -13.70 18.48
N ASN A 4 58.73 -12.72 18.37
CA ASN A 4 58.01 -12.12 19.50
C ASN A 4 56.97 -13.19 20.00
N TYR A 5 57.33 -13.91 21.09
CA TYR A 5 56.44 -14.90 21.69
C TYR A 5 55.50 -14.15 22.63
N HIS A 6 54.24 -14.02 22.26
CA HIS A 6 53.23 -13.33 23.04
C HIS A 6 52.46 -14.36 23.87
N HIS A 7 52.60 -14.35 25.17
CA HIS A 7 51.79 -15.10 26.10
C HIS A 7 50.70 -14.17 26.67
N GLY A 8 49.48 -14.29 26.17
CA GLY A 8 48.35 -13.53 26.68
C GLY A 8 47.22 -13.35 25.64
N VAL A 9 46.18 -12.67 26.06
CA VAL A 9 45.05 -12.31 25.20
C VAL A 9 45.41 -10.98 24.51
N THR A 10 45.45 -10.95 23.18
CA THR A 10 45.60 -9.72 22.42
C THR A 10 44.16 -9.21 22.11
N VAL A 11 43.82 -8.08 22.70
CA VAL A 11 42.60 -7.35 22.32
C VAL A 11 42.96 -6.38 21.22
N THR A 12 42.45 -6.61 20.03
CA THR A 12 42.57 -5.66 18.92
C THR A 12 41.31 -4.81 18.90
N GLU A 13 41.38 -3.56 19.27
CA GLU A 13 40.29 -2.63 19.12
C GLU A 13 40.25 -2.11 17.68
N THR A 14 39.24 -2.50 16.92
CA THR A 14 39.01 -1.94 15.59
C THR A 14 38.15 -0.70 15.76
N THR A 15 38.77 0.47 15.51
CA THR A 15 38.07 1.77 15.50
C THR A 15 37.28 2.03 14.23
N ASP A 16 37.17 1.04 13.34
CA ASP A 16 36.38 1.14 12.11
C ASP A 16 34.93 0.75 12.37
N LEU A 17 34.30 1.44 13.33
CA LEU A 17 32.86 1.43 13.55
C LEU A 17 32.24 2.49 12.62
N SER A 18 32.31 2.27 11.33
CA SER A 18 31.32 2.88 10.44
C SER A 18 29.98 2.19 10.71
N THR A 19 29.28 2.67 11.72
CA THR A 19 27.84 2.39 11.88
C THR A 19 27.20 2.93 10.61
N MET A 20 26.94 2.04 9.65
CA MET A 20 26.06 2.40 8.53
C MET A 20 24.71 2.75 9.15
N ILE A 21 24.44 4.05 9.27
CA ILE A 21 23.09 4.53 9.53
C ILE A 21 22.31 4.16 8.28
N THR A 22 21.57 3.05 8.34
CA THR A 22 20.65 2.68 7.28
C THR A 22 19.52 3.69 7.32
N ASP A 23 19.49 4.57 6.33
CA ASP A 23 18.37 5.49 6.13
C ASP A 23 17.12 4.65 5.86
N ILE A 24 16.16 4.72 6.78
CA ILE A 24 14.89 3.99 6.64
C ILE A 24 14.02 4.85 5.73
N ASP A 25 13.81 4.40 4.50
CA ASP A 25 12.88 5.04 3.59
C ASP A 25 11.45 5.01 4.18
N SER A 26 11.04 6.14 4.73
CA SER A 26 9.72 6.34 5.35
C SER A 26 8.61 6.57 4.31
N ALA A 27 9.00 6.87 3.08
CA ALA A 27 8.11 7.24 1.98
C ALA A 27 7.56 6.05 1.18
N VAL A 28 7.80 4.81 1.63
CA VAL A 28 7.32 3.61 0.91
C VAL A 28 5.81 3.47 1.03
N ILE A 29 5.13 3.52 -0.09
CA ILE A 29 3.68 3.38 -0.19
C ILE A 29 3.30 1.90 -0.40
N GLY A 30 2.24 1.44 0.27
CA GLY A 30 1.57 0.17 0.03
C GLY A 30 0.12 0.41 -0.36
N VAL A 31 -0.30 -0.06 -1.53
CA VAL A 31 -1.67 0.06 -2.01
C VAL A 31 -2.25 -1.27 -2.44
N VAL A 32 -3.56 -1.43 -2.21
CA VAL A 32 -4.35 -2.56 -2.71
C VAL A 32 -5.36 -2.02 -3.72
N CYS A 33 -5.36 -2.58 -4.93
CA CYS A 33 -6.15 -2.08 -6.04
C CYS A 33 -6.72 -3.23 -6.87
N THR A 34 -7.80 -2.95 -7.61
CA THR A 34 -8.33 -3.83 -8.65
C THR A 34 -7.87 -3.37 -10.03
N ALA A 35 -7.63 -4.29 -10.94
CA ALA A 35 -7.38 -4.02 -12.36
C ALA A 35 -7.43 -5.33 -13.14
N ASP A 36 -8.54 -5.64 -13.78
CA ASP A 36 -8.69 -6.91 -14.50
C ASP A 36 -7.98 -6.91 -15.85
N ASP A 37 -7.83 -5.75 -16.46
CA ASP A 37 -7.14 -5.54 -17.73
C ASP A 37 -5.65 -5.17 -17.59
N ALA A 38 -5.10 -5.23 -16.37
CA ALA A 38 -3.67 -5.00 -16.14
C ALA A 38 -2.83 -6.16 -16.68
N ASP A 39 -1.59 -5.85 -17.06
CA ASP A 39 -0.58 -6.85 -17.44
C ASP A 39 -0.30 -7.80 -16.26
N GLU A 40 -0.71 -9.06 -16.39
CA GLU A 40 -0.57 -10.08 -15.32
C GLU A 40 0.89 -10.38 -14.97
N THR A 41 1.80 -10.20 -15.92
CA THR A 41 3.23 -10.38 -15.68
C THR A 41 3.79 -9.24 -14.82
N ALA A 42 3.28 -8.03 -15.05
CA ALA A 42 3.70 -6.85 -14.29
C ALA A 42 2.99 -6.76 -12.94
N PHE A 43 1.73 -7.17 -12.88
CA PHE A 43 0.88 -7.12 -11.69
C PHE A 43 0.17 -8.46 -11.45
N PRO A 44 0.88 -9.51 -11.00
CA PRO A 44 0.24 -10.77 -10.65
C PRO A 44 -0.72 -10.59 -9.47
N LEU A 45 -1.81 -11.38 -9.46
CA LEU A 45 -2.81 -11.34 -8.38
C LEU A 45 -2.18 -11.72 -7.03
N ASP A 46 -2.64 -11.04 -5.98
CA ASP A 46 -2.29 -11.30 -4.56
C ASP A 46 -0.78 -11.35 -4.30
N THR A 47 0.00 -10.68 -5.13
CA THR A 47 1.46 -10.70 -5.02
C THR A 47 2.00 -9.28 -4.88
N PRO A 48 2.84 -9.02 -3.88
CA PRO A 48 3.49 -7.72 -3.72
C PRO A 48 4.42 -7.43 -4.90
N VAL A 49 4.18 -6.31 -5.57
CA VAL A 49 5.02 -5.81 -6.67
C VAL A 49 5.62 -4.47 -6.26
N LEU A 50 6.94 -4.38 -6.26
CA LEU A 50 7.64 -3.13 -5.99
C LEU A 50 7.79 -2.32 -7.28
N ILE A 51 7.32 -1.08 -7.24
CA ILE A 51 7.46 -0.10 -8.29
C ILE A 51 8.39 1.01 -7.79
N THR A 52 9.52 1.20 -8.47
CA THR A 52 10.47 2.28 -8.15
C THR A 52 10.21 3.56 -8.97
N ARG A 53 9.52 3.44 -10.11
CA ARG A 53 9.13 4.56 -10.98
C ARG A 53 7.68 4.36 -11.43
N VAL A 54 6.77 4.99 -10.73
CA VAL A 54 5.32 4.82 -10.95
C VAL A 54 4.91 5.17 -12.37
N ALA A 55 5.45 6.26 -12.95
CA ALA A 55 5.12 6.71 -14.30
C ALA A 55 5.38 5.65 -15.39
N ASN A 56 6.43 4.82 -15.24
CA ASN A 56 6.77 3.79 -16.21
C ASN A 56 5.78 2.59 -16.20
N MET A 57 5.02 2.44 -15.12
CA MET A 57 4.10 1.33 -14.93
C MET A 57 2.65 1.67 -15.30
N LEU A 58 2.34 2.95 -15.56
CA LEU A 58 0.99 3.39 -15.91
C LEU A 58 0.43 2.68 -17.15
N GLY A 59 1.28 2.48 -18.17
CA GLY A 59 0.87 1.78 -19.40
C GLY A 59 0.54 0.30 -19.20
N LYS A 60 0.92 -0.30 -18.07
CA LYS A 60 0.65 -1.71 -17.73
C LYS A 60 -0.45 -1.88 -16.69
N ALA A 61 -0.91 -0.78 -16.11
CA ALA A 61 -1.90 -0.79 -15.04
C ALA A 61 -3.34 -1.07 -15.49
N GLY A 62 -3.58 -1.13 -16.80
CA GLY A 62 -4.92 -1.23 -17.37
C GLY A 62 -5.70 0.08 -17.24
N LYS A 63 -6.98 0.05 -17.58
CA LYS A 63 -7.90 1.19 -17.47
C LYS A 63 -9.14 0.87 -16.63
N THR A 64 -9.36 -0.41 -16.33
CA THR A 64 -10.45 -0.86 -15.47
C THR A 64 -10.01 -0.92 -14.01
N GLY A 65 -10.95 -0.78 -13.09
CA GLY A 65 -10.68 -0.82 -11.65
C GLY A 65 -9.99 0.44 -11.10
N THR A 66 -9.27 0.29 -10.01
CA THR A 66 -8.71 1.41 -9.24
C THR A 66 -7.20 1.61 -9.40
N LEU A 67 -6.49 0.65 -10.03
CA LEU A 67 -5.02 0.65 -10.09
C LEU A 67 -4.48 1.84 -10.90
N PHE A 68 -4.98 2.07 -12.11
CA PHE A 68 -4.51 3.15 -12.96
C PHE A 68 -4.69 4.53 -12.31
N THR A 69 -5.90 4.79 -11.81
CA THR A 69 -6.21 6.07 -11.15
C THR A 69 -5.36 6.30 -9.90
N THR A 70 -5.11 5.23 -9.14
CA THR A 70 -4.25 5.28 -7.95
C THR A 70 -2.80 5.60 -8.32
N LEU A 71 -2.22 4.88 -9.28
CA LEU A 71 -0.85 5.11 -9.72
C LEU A 71 -0.67 6.49 -10.37
N LYS A 72 -1.66 6.95 -11.15
CA LYS A 72 -1.67 8.30 -11.73
C LYS A 72 -1.67 9.35 -10.63
N ALA A 73 -2.56 9.24 -9.63
CA ALA A 73 -2.64 10.18 -8.52
C ALA A 73 -1.33 10.26 -7.70
N ILE A 74 -0.65 9.12 -7.48
CA ILE A 74 0.65 9.08 -6.82
C ILE A 74 1.72 9.73 -7.71
N SER A 75 1.76 9.38 -9.01
CA SER A 75 2.73 9.91 -9.96
C SER A 75 2.65 11.42 -10.14
N ASP A 76 1.45 11.99 -10.04
CA ASP A 76 1.22 13.45 -10.13
C ASP A 76 1.80 14.20 -8.93
N GLN A 77 2.02 13.54 -7.80
CA GLN A 77 2.58 14.15 -6.59
C GLN A 77 4.11 13.97 -6.51
N THR A 78 4.55 12.73 -6.68
CA THR A 78 5.97 12.33 -6.56
C THR A 78 6.17 10.93 -7.14
N SER A 79 7.41 10.44 -7.14
CA SER A 79 7.73 9.08 -7.59
C SER A 79 8.35 8.25 -6.45
N PRO A 80 7.56 7.89 -5.43
CA PRO A 80 8.05 7.09 -4.30
C PRO A 80 8.16 5.62 -4.69
N GLN A 81 8.87 4.85 -3.86
CA GLN A 81 8.76 3.40 -3.90
C GLN A 81 7.34 3.00 -3.53
N THR A 82 6.67 2.28 -4.43
CA THR A 82 5.27 1.89 -4.25
C THR A 82 5.13 0.38 -4.36
N ILE A 83 4.55 -0.25 -3.35
CA ILE A 83 4.21 -1.66 -3.33
C ILE A 83 2.73 -1.76 -3.69
N VAL A 84 2.44 -2.47 -4.77
CA VAL A 84 1.09 -2.70 -5.26
C VAL A 84 0.71 -4.16 -5.01
N ILE A 85 -0.49 -4.36 -4.46
CA ILE A 85 -1.18 -5.65 -4.43
C ILE A 85 -2.39 -5.52 -5.36
N ARG A 86 -2.38 -6.28 -6.44
CA ARG A 86 -3.55 -6.40 -7.32
C ARG A 86 -4.45 -7.49 -6.79
N VAL A 87 -5.73 -7.16 -6.57
CA VAL A 87 -6.79 -8.12 -6.24
C VAL A 87 -7.78 -8.22 -7.39
N ALA A 88 -8.43 -9.36 -7.49
CA ALA A 88 -9.45 -9.55 -8.52
C ALA A 88 -10.70 -8.71 -8.23
N ASP A 89 -11.46 -8.40 -9.28
CA ASP A 89 -12.77 -7.79 -9.14
C ASP A 89 -13.83 -8.88 -8.96
N ALA A 90 -14.62 -8.77 -7.89
CA ALA A 90 -15.67 -9.73 -7.56
C ALA A 90 -16.72 -9.89 -8.67
N ALA A 91 -16.92 -8.85 -9.48
CA ALA A 91 -17.85 -8.88 -10.60
C ALA A 91 -17.43 -9.86 -11.71
N ASN A 92 -16.14 -10.17 -11.81
CA ASN A 92 -15.55 -11.01 -12.88
C ASN A 92 -15.13 -12.40 -12.38
N ILE A 93 -15.42 -12.75 -11.13
CA ILE A 93 -15.15 -14.08 -10.57
C ILE A 93 -16.42 -14.93 -10.62
N GLU A 94 -16.36 -16.04 -11.32
CA GLU A 94 -17.43 -17.04 -11.25
C GLU A 94 -17.41 -17.72 -9.87
N PRO A 95 -18.56 -17.78 -9.15
CA PRO A 95 -18.63 -18.50 -7.90
C PRO A 95 -18.34 -19.99 -8.12
N PRO A 96 -17.63 -20.66 -7.19
CA PRO A 96 -17.40 -22.09 -7.29
C PRO A 96 -18.74 -22.84 -7.29
N GLU A 97 -18.82 -23.96 -8.02
CA GLU A 97 -20.03 -24.79 -8.09
C GLU A 97 -20.58 -25.10 -6.68
N GLY A 98 -21.81 -24.64 -6.39
CA GLY A 98 -22.45 -24.83 -5.07
C GLY A 98 -21.93 -23.91 -3.95
N GLY A 99 -21.03 -22.97 -4.24
CA GLY A 99 -20.49 -22.01 -3.29
C GLY A 99 -21.13 -20.62 -3.38
N THR A 100 -20.89 -19.79 -2.38
CA THR A 100 -21.30 -18.38 -2.38
C THR A 100 -20.24 -17.53 -3.08
N ALA A 101 -20.66 -16.58 -3.92
CA ALA A 101 -19.77 -15.59 -4.51
C ALA A 101 -19.04 -14.80 -3.41
N GLN A 102 -17.75 -14.59 -3.58
CA GLN A 102 -16.98 -13.72 -2.68
C GLN A 102 -17.35 -12.26 -2.94
N THR A 103 -17.49 -11.50 -1.87
CA THR A 103 -17.68 -10.04 -1.99
C THR A 103 -16.36 -9.35 -2.29
N GLN A 104 -16.43 -8.13 -2.87
CA GLN A 104 -15.22 -7.35 -3.13
C GLN A 104 -14.42 -7.10 -1.85
N ASP A 105 -15.09 -6.84 -0.74
CA ASP A 105 -14.45 -6.64 0.56
C ASP A 105 -13.66 -7.88 1.00
N GLN A 106 -14.21 -9.08 0.80
CA GLN A 106 -13.52 -10.33 1.14
C GLN A 106 -12.26 -10.52 0.30
N LEU A 107 -12.29 -10.20 -0.99
CA LEU A 107 -11.14 -10.28 -1.88
C LEU A 107 -10.07 -9.23 -1.51
N VAL A 108 -10.48 -8.01 -1.20
CA VAL A 108 -9.58 -6.93 -0.79
C VAL A 108 -8.95 -7.23 0.58
N ILE A 109 -9.75 -7.65 1.55
CA ILE A 109 -9.23 -8.05 2.86
C ILE A 109 -8.31 -9.25 2.70
N GLY A 110 -8.74 -10.28 1.98
CA GLY A 110 -7.97 -11.49 1.79
C GLY A 110 -7.77 -12.28 3.08
N GLY A 111 -6.65 -12.99 3.15
CA GLY A 111 -6.31 -13.83 4.30
C GLY A 111 -5.13 -14.74 3.98
N THR A 112 -5.27 -16.02 4.34
CA THR A 112 -4.28 -17.05 4.02
C THR A 112 -4.96 -18.12 3.18
N ASP A 113 -4.40 -18.42 2.02
CA ASP A 113 -4.89 -19.49 1.15
C ASP A 113 -4.55 -20.89 1.70
N ALA A 114 -5.07 -21.94 1.03
CA ALA A 114 -4.82 -23.33 1.42
C ALA A 114 -3.33 -23.73 1.39
N ASN A 115 -2.49 -22.96 0.69
CA ASN A 115 -1.04 -23.19 0.58
C ASN A 115 -0.24 -22.34 1.59
N GLY A 116 -0.91 -21.62 2.49
CA GLY A 116 -0.27 -20.74 3.47
C GLY A 116 0.21 -19.41 2.90
N ARG A 117 -0.22 -19.00 1.69
CA ARG A 117 0.15 -17.72 1.08
C ARG A 117 -0.85 -16.65 1.50
N PHE A 118 -0.36 -15.45 1.75
CA PHE A 118 -1.22 -14.30 2.00
C PHE A 118 -1.85 -13.80 0.70
N THR A 119 -3.14 -13.46 0.78
CA THR A 119 -3.95 -12.90 -0.30
C THR A 119 -4.51 -11.54 0.12
N GLY A 120 -4.97 -10.74 -0.85
CA GLY A 120 -5.53 -9.42 -0.58
C GLY A 120 -4.55 -8.51 0.17
N MET A 121 -5.06 -7.68 1.06
CA MET A 121 -4.21 -6.76 1.84
C MET A 121 -3.26 -7.47 2.83
N TYR A 122 -3.55 -8.73 3.23
CA TYR A 122 -2.59 -9.52 4.03
C TYR A 122 -1.27 -9.75 3.28
N ALA A 123 -1.27 -9.74 1.95
CA ALA A 123 -0.06 -9.85 1.17
C ALA A 123 0.95 -8.71 1.44
N LEU A 124 0.50 -7.54 1.92
CA LEU A 124 1.38 -6.45 2.36
C LEU A 124 2.29 -6.87 3.52
N LEU A 125 1.86 -7.80 4.39
CA LEU A 125 2.69 -8.31 5.49
C LEU A 125 3.89 -9.11 4.99
N SER A 126 3.80 -9.71 3.80
CA SER A 126 4.89 -10.47 3.17
C SER A 126 5.78 -9.61 2.27
N ALA A 127 5.48 -8.32 2.10
CA ALA A 127 6.18 -7.45 1.17
C ALA A 127 7.69 -7.36 1.48
N GLU A 128 8.05 -7.11 2.74
CA GLU A 128 9.45 -7.01 3.16
C GLU A 128 10.25 -8.29 2.81
N MET A 129 9.66 -9.46 3.01
CA MET A 129 10.30 -10.73 2.70
C MET A 129 10.42 -10.99 1.19
N ARG A 130 9.45 -10.52 0.38
CA ARG A 130 9.39 -10.78 -1.06
C ARG A 130 10.13 -9.76 -1.90
N VAL A 131 10.01 -8.49 -1.55
CA VAL A 131 10.55 -7.37 -2.35
C VAL A 131 11.60 -6.54 -1.61
N GLY A 132 11.96 -6.95 -0.37
CA GLY A 132 13.03 -6.32 0.42
C GLY A 132 12.67 -4.97 1.03
N VAL A 133 11.42 -4.49 0.86
CA VAL A 133 10.99 -3.17 1.29
C VAL A 133 9.69 -3.28 2.08
N ARG A 134 9.59 -2.53 3.17
CA ARG A 134 8.43 -2.51 4.05
C ARG A 134 7.57 -1.28 3.80
N PRO A 135 6.27 -1.41 3.49
CA PRO A 135 5.41 -0.27 3.31
C PRO A 135 5.18 0.46 4.64
N ARG A 136 5.18 1.79 4.58
CA ARG A 136 4.98 2.67 5.75
C ARG A 136 3.73 3.53 5.63
N VAL A 137 3.25 3.74 4.42
CA VAL A 137 2.06 4.54 4.11
C VAL A 137 1.09 3.65 3.35
N LEU A 138 -0.10 3.41 3.89
CA LEU A 138 -1.05 2.45 3.34
C LEU A 138 -2.33 3.13 2.88
N ALA A 139 -2.91 2.64 1.78
CA ALA A 139 -4.27 2.97 1.35
C ALA A 139 -4.88 1.85 0.50
N VAL A 140 -6.21 1.87 0.43
CA VAL A 140 -7.02 1.01 -0.45
C VAL A 140 -7.99 1.91 -1.24
N PRO A 141 -7.49 2.69 -2.20
CA PRO A 141 -8.27 3.77 -2.81
C PRO A 141 -9.50 3.27 -3.55
N GLY A 142 -10.66 3.81 -3.18
CA GLY A 142 -11.95 3.49 -3.80
C GLY A 142 -12.56 2.14 -3.41
N LEU A 143 -11.88 1.35 -2.59
CA LEU A 143 -12.33 0.04 -2.10
C LEU A 143 -12.37 0.01 -0.56
N ASP A 144 -12.20 1.15 0.08
CA ASP A 144 -12.09 1.33 1.52
C ASP A 144 -13.46 1.44 2.20
N THR A 145 -14.25 0.37 2.10
CA THR A 145 -15.47 0.20 2.90
C THR A 145 -15.11 0.15 4.39
N GLU A 146 -16.09 0.28 5.28
CA GLU A 146 -15.88 0.22 6.72
C GLU A 146 -15.12 -1.04 7.16
N ALA A 147 -15.51 -2.20 6.61
CA ALA A 147 -14.87 -3.49 6.92
C ALA A 147 -13.40 -3.53 6.44
N VAL A 148 -13.15 -3.04 5.22
CA VAL A 148 -11.81 -2.94 4.64
C VAL A 148 -10.96 -1.95 5.43
N ALA A 149 -11.52 -0.79 5.79
CA ALA A 149 -10.85 0.23 6.58
C ALA A 149 -10.43 -0.26 7.97
N ALA A 150 -11.34 -0.98 8.65
CA ALA A 150 -11.05 -1.57 9.96
C ALA A 150 -9.88 -2.58 9.87
N GLN A 151 -9.89 -3.44 8.85
CA GLN A 151 -8.83 -4.42 8.65
C GLN A 151 -7.51 -3.77 8.22
N LEU A 152 -7.57 -2.70 7.42
CA LEU A 152 -6.38 -1.93 7.04
C LEU A 152 -5.70 -1.33 8.27
N GLY A 153 -6.47 -0.85 9.24
CA GLY A 153 -5.95 -0.37 10.53
C GLY A 153 -5.17 -1.44 11.30
N VAL A 154 -5.68 -2.68 11.33
CA VAL A 154 -4.98 -3.81 11.97
C VAL A 154 -3.66 -4.13 11.24
N ILE A 155 -3.65 -4.07 9.91
CA ILE A 155 -2.43 -4.30 9.12
C ILE A 155 -1.44 -3.16 9.30
N ALA A 156 -1.90 -1.92 9.35
CA ALA A 156 -1.07 -0.75 9.62
C ALA A 156 -0.35 -0.86 10.96
N GLU A 157 -1.05 -1.29 12.01
CA GLU A 157 -0.46 -1.52 13.34
C GLU A 157 0.65 -2.59 13.28
N LYS A 158 0.40 -3.74 12.62
CA LYS A 158 1.40 -4.82 12.45
C LYS A 158 2.63 -4.37 11.67
N LEU A 159 2.43 -3.55 10.65
CA LEU A 159 3.52 -3.01 9.82
C LEU A 159 4.18 -1.76 10.44
N ARG A 160 3.64 -1.21 11.53
CA ARG A 160 4.02 0.11 12.05
C ARG A 160 3.96 1.17 10.94
N ALA A 161 2.89 1.11 10.16
CA ALA A 161 2.60 1.98 9.04
C ALA A 161 1.43 2.91 9.39
N PHE A 162 1.20 3.91 8.56
CA PHE A 162 0.07 4.83 8.71
C PHE A 162 -0.93 4.62 7.57
N ALA A 163 -2.21 4.44 7.90
CA ALA A 163 -3.28 4.18 6.94
C ALA A 163 -4.07 5.46 6.63
N TYR A 164 -4.31 5.69 5.34
CA TYR A 164 -5.18 6.74 4.83
C TYR A 164 -6.45 6.11 4.26
N VAL A 165 -7.61 6.49 4.80
CA VAL A 165 -8.92 5.91 4.51
C VAL A 165 -9.89 7.01 4.14
N ALA A 166 -10.70 6.81 3.09
CA ALA A 166 -11.81 7.70 2.79
C ALA A 166 -13.00 7.39 3.70
N ALA A 167 -13.75 8.43 4.12
CA ALA A 167 -15.03 8.24 4.78
C ALA A 167 -16.09 7.81 3.76
N ASN A 168 -16.11 6.53 3.43
CA ASN A 168 -16.96 5.98 2.39
C ASN A 168 -18.44 6.04 2.79
N GLY A 169 -19.29 6.47 1.86
CA GLY A 169 -20.73 6.58 2.08
C GLY A 169 -21.19 7.81 2.88
N CYS A 170 -20.27 8.61 3.45
CA CYS A 170 -20.60 9.81 4.21
C CYS A 170 -20.86 11.01 3.31
N ASN A 171 -21.96 11.73 3.57
CA ASN A 171 -22.35 12.92 2.83
C ASN A 171 -22.28 14.21 3.67
N THR A 172 -22.19 14.07 4.99
CA THR A 172 -22.17 15.17 5.94
C THR A 172 -21.01 15.05 6.93
N ILE A 173 -20.59 16.20 7.49
CA ILE A 173 -19.53 16.24 8.52
C ILE A 173 -19.94 15.44 9.76
N ALA A 174 -21.23 15.38 10.10
CA ALA A 174 -21.72 14.63 11.23
C ALA A 174 -21.50 13.12 11.04
N GLU A 175 -21.86 12.59 9.87
CA GLU A 175 -21.65 11.20 9.48
C GLU A 175 -20.16 10.84 9.48
N VAL A 176 -19.30 11.73 9.00
CA VAL A 176 -17.83 11.50 9.01
C VAL A 176 -17.29 11.39 10.43
N LYS A 177 -17.82 12.19 11.38
CA LYS A 177 -17.44 12.08 12.79
C LYS A 177 -17.86 10.74 13.39
N GLU A 178 -19.10 10.31 13.14
CA GLU A 178 -19.60 9.00 13.57
C GLU A 178 -18.78 7.85 12.93
N TYR A 179 -18.48 7.96 11.63
CA TYR A 179 -17.61 7.00 10.94
C TYR A 179 -16.23 6.91 11.59
N ARG A 180 -15.63 8.07 11.95
CA ARG A 180 -14.31 8.09 12.61
C ARG A 180 -14.32 7.45 14.00
N GLU A 181 -15.43 7.55 14.74
CA GLU A 181 -15.57 6.98 16.08
C GLU A 181 -15.57 5.45 16.09
N GLN A 182 -15.80 4.81 14.94
CA GLN A 182 -15.76 3.35 14.82
C GLN A 182 -14.34 2.78 14.86
N PHE A 183 -13.32 3.63 14.63
CA PHE A 183 -11.92 3.22 14.60
C PHE A 183 -11.18 3.68 15.85
N SER A 184 -10.54 2.74 16.54
CA SER A 184 -9.72 3.02 17.73
C SER A 184 -8.23 3.22 17.43
N GLN A 185 -7.78 2.87 16.22
CA GLN A 185 -6.38 2.95 15.82
C GLN A 185 -5.95 4.41 15.67
N ARG A 186 -4.82 4.77 16.27
CA ARG A 186 -4.20 6.09 16.11
C ARG A 186 -3.41 6.21 14.80
N GLU A 187 -2.98 5.09 14.24
CA GLU A 187 -2.22 4.98 12.98
C GLU A 187 -3.14 5.06 11.74
N MET A 188 -4.31 5.69 11.88
CA MET A 188 -5.29 5.85 10.82
C MET A 188 -5.79 7.28 10.71
N MET A 189 -5.85 7.79 9.49
CA MET A 189 -6.46 9.08 9.16
C MET A 189 -7.65 8.87 8.24
N VAL A 190 -8.83 9.30 8.68
CA VAL A 190 -10.03 9.35 7.86
C VAL A 190 -10.09 10.70 7.14
N ILE A 191 -10.30 10.66 5.83
CA ILE A 191 -10.30 11.85 4.96
C ILE A 191 -11.64 11.93 4.24
N TRP A 192 -12.14 13.16 4.09
CA TRP A 192 -13.36 13.48 3.37
C TRP A 192 -13.33 14.94 2.93
N PRO A 193 -13.91 15.30 1.78
CA PRO A 193 -14.52 14.47 0.72
C PRO A 193 -13.48 13.93 -0.28
N ASN A 194 -13.95 13.16 -1.28
CA ASN A 194 -13.14 12.79 -2.43
C ASN A 194 -12.79 14.02 -3.28
N PHE A 195 -11.70 13.92 -4.05
CA PHE A 195 -11.28 15.01 -4.94
C PHE A 195 -12.00 14.96 -6.28
N ILE A 196 -12.23 16.13 -6.84
CA ILE A 196 -12.67 16.29 -8.22
C ILE A 196 -11.46 16.75 -9.03
N CYS A 197 -11.01 15.90 -9.95
CA CYS A 197 -9.89 16.18 -10.84
C CYS A 197 -10.36 16.18 -12.29
N TYR A 198 -9.75 17.02 -13.12
CA TYR A 198 -10.01 16.99 -14.56
C TYR A 198 -9.30 15.79 -15.19
N ASP A 199 -10.07 14.88 -15.77
CA ASP A 199 -9.55 13.75 -16.51
C ASP A 199 -9.32 14.18 -17.98
N THR A 200 -8.07 14.20 -18.40
CA THR A 200 -7.67 14.59 -19.76
C THR A 200 -8.09 13.57 -20.81
N ASP A 201 -8.22 12.30 -20.44
CA ASP A 201 -8.61 11.23 -21.36
C ASP A 201 -10.13 11.27 -21.62
N ALA A 202 -10.91 11.52 -20.58
CA ALA A 202 -12.36 11.64 -20.66
C ALA A 202 -12.81 13.06 -21.06
N GLY A 203 -11.96 14.07 -20.97
CA GLY A 203 -12.29 15.48 -21.22
C GLY A 203 -13.31 16.06 -20.25
N ALA A 204 -13.45 15.49 -19.06
CA ALA A 204 -14.44 15.85 -18.05
C ALA A 204 -13.88 15.79 -16.62
N ASN A 205 -14.61 16.40 -15.67
CA ASN A 205 -14.28 16.24 -14.27
C ASN A 205 -14.65 14.82 -13.79
N ALA A 206 -13.71 14.13 -13.17
CA ALA A 206 -13.91 12.82 -12.54
C ALA A 206 -13.67 12.92 -11.04
N THR A 207 -14.44 12.14 -10.28
CA THR A 207 -14.20 11.97 -8.84
C THR A 207 -13.09 10.95 -8.62
N VAL A 208 -12.02 11.35 -7.95
CA VAL A 208 -10.86 10.50 -7.66
C VAL A 208 -10.82 10.19 -6.17
N PRO A 209 -10.57 8.92 -5.78
CA PRO A 209 -10.45 8.54 -4.39
C PRO A 209 -9.36 9.35 -3.66
N VAL A 210 -9.73 9.98 -2.55
CA VAL A 210 -8.84 10.84 -1.78
C VAL A 210 -7.62 10.09 -1.24
N GLY A 211 -7.77 8.80 -0.90
CA GLY A 211 -6.70 7.97 -0.37
C GLY A 211 -5.46 7.90 -1.27
N ALA A 212 -5.66 7.83 -2.61
CA ALA A 212 -4.57 7.80 -3.57
C ALA A 212 -3.71 9.08 -3.55
N HIS A 213 -4.37 10.24 -3.53
CA HIS A 213 -3.68 11.53 -3.43
C HIS A 213 -3.03 11.75 -2.07
N ALA A 214 -3.70 11.31 -0.99
CA ALA A 214 -3.18 11.45 0.37
C ALA A 214 -1.86 10.71 0.58
N VAL A 215 -1.77 9.46 0.11
CA VAL A 215 -0.52 8.68 0.22
C VAL A 215 0.60 9.27 -0.63
N GLY A 216 0.28 9.77 -1.83
CA GLY A 216 1.26 10.45 -2.69
C GLY A 216 1.77 11.74 -2.06
N MET A 217 0.88 12.56 -1.50
CA MET A 217 1.26 13.79 -0.80
C MET A 217 2.10 13.49 0.45
N ARG A 218 1.73 12.48 1.23
CA ARG A 218 2.49 12.06 2.40
C ARG A 218 3.91 11.65 2.01
N ALA A 219 4.06 10.81 1.00
CA ALA A 219 5.37 10.38 0.51
C ALA A 219 6.21 11.58 0.01
N LYS A 220 5.56 12.57 -0.62
CA LYS A 220 6.23 13.81 -1.04
C LYS A 220 6.75 14.61 0.17
N ILE A 221 5.94 14.74 1.22
CA ILE A 221 6.32 15.45 2.44
C ILE A 221 7.50 14.73 3.11
N ASP A 222 7.42 13.40 3.26
CA ASP A 222 8.48 12.60 3.87
C ASP A 222 9.80 12.70 3.08
N ALA A 223 9.74 12.74 1.74
CA ALA A 223 10.93 12.89 0.90
C ALA A 223 11.54 14.30 0.92
N THR A 224 10.79 15.34 1.29
CA THR A 224 11.24 16.73 1.21
C THR A 224 11.51 17.39 2.57
N GLN A 225 10.84 16.92 3.62
CA GLN A 225 10.83 17.54 4.95
C GLN A 225 11.14 16.56 6.09
N GLY A 226 11.25 15.25 5.77
CA GLY A 226 11.43 14.13 6.71
C GLY A 226 12.80 13.94 7.27
#